data_9a2c197f9aae5314cade0ba38dfe0c32
#
_entry.id   9a2c197f9aae5314cade0ba38dfe0c32
#
_cell.length_a   1.000
_cell.length_b   1.000
_cell.length_c   1.000
_cell.angle_alpha   90.00
_cell.angle_beta   90.00
_cell.angle_gamma   90.00
#
_symmetry.space_group_name_H-M   'P 1'
#
loop_
_entity.id
_entity.type
_entity.pdbx_description
1 polymer ?
#
loop_
_entity_poly.entity_id
_entity_poly.type
_entity_poly.pdbx_seq_one_letter_code
_entity_poly.pdbx_strand_id
1 'polypeptide(L)'
;ISLGLVGSEMCIRDRYMGINSSGNMFSLCSANYGIEKLIVMEKQGGKNMESKKSESDNQKIHIFLAPGAHVVGDVTLGENVGIWYNAVVRGDTGSIFIDDNSNVQDNSTLHTDEGHSIHIGKGVSIGHNAVVHGCTVGDNTVVGMGSILLSGAVVGKNCIIGAGALVTGKMVIPDNSMAFGNPAKVVRQLTAEEVEDNRHNAQHYVDLMNK
;
A
#
# COMPACT_ATOMS: atom_id res chain seq x y z
N ILE A 1 -30.16 -5.49 42.26
CA ILE A 1 -30.12 -5.52 40.79
C ILE A 1 -28.71 -5.90 40.37
N SER A 2 -28.56 -7.15 40.00
CA SER A 2 -27.32 -7.68 39.39
C SER A 2 -27.14 -6.98 38.06
N LEU A 3 -26.16 -6.10 37.98
CA LEU A 3 -25.63 -5.65 36.68
C LEU A 3 -24.86 -6.82 36.10
N GLY A 4 -25.55 -7.60 35.28
CA GLY A 4 -24.91 -8.55 34.38
C GLY A 4 -23.96 -7.78 33.47
N LEU A 5 -22.68 -8.07 33.59
CA LEU A 5 -21.69 -7.75 32.58
C LEU A 5 -22.18 -8.37 31.29
N VAL A 6 -22.75 -7.56 30.42
CA VAL A 6 -22.85 -7.87 29.03
C VAL A 6 -21.39 -7.82 28.51
N GLY A 7 -20.75 -8.97 28.57
CA GLY A 7 -19.54 -9.20 27.81
C GLY A 7 -19.90 -8.97 26.38
N SER A 8 -19.60 -7.80 25.85
CA SER A 8 -19.51 -7.61 24.42
C SER A 8 -18.35 -8.47 23.93
N GLU A 9 -18.61 -9.74 23.73
CA GLU A 9 -17.89 -10.50 22.71
C GLU A 9 -18.21 -9.84 21.37
N MET A 10 -17.63 -8.68 21.15
CA MET A 10 -17.44 -8.21 19.81
C MET A 10 -16.32 -9.09 19.27
N CYS A 11 -16.72 -10.27 18.88
CA CYS A 11 -15.95 -11.16 18.03
C CYS A 11 -15.73 -10.37 16.74
N ILE A 12 -14.69 -9.55 16.69
CA ILE A 12 -14.12 -9.12 15.44
C ILE A 12 -13.52 -10.40 14.87
N ARG A 13 -14.24 -11.01 13.96
CA ARG A 13 -14.13 -12.38 13.49
C ARG A 13 -12.75 -12.72 12.91
N ASP A 14 -11.81 -11.78 12.85
CA ASP A 14 -10.56 -11.92 12.12
C ASP A 14 -9.31 -11.36 12.84
N ARG A 15 -9.35 -11.12 14.15
CA ARG A 15 -8.17 -10.66 14.91
C ARG A 15 -7.95 -11.49 16.16
N TYR A 16 -6.93 -12.33 16.14
CA TYR A 16 -6.36 -12.89 17.36
C TYR A 16 -5.24 -11.97 17.83
N MET A 17 -5.38 -11.43 19.04
CA MET A 17 -4.29 -10.78 19.74
C MET A 17 -3.60 -11.81 20.64
N GLY A 18 -2.33 -12.07 20.40
CA GLY A 18 -1.52 -12.95 21.23
C GLY A 18 -0.46 -12.14 21.98
N ILE A 19 -0.09 -12.61 23.18
CA ILE A 19 1.06 -12.08 23.94
C ILE A 19 2.11 -13.20 23.95
N ASN A 20 3.33 -12.90 23.48
CA ASN A 20 4.42 -13.87 23.55
C ASN A 20 5.00 -13.95 24.97
N SER A 21 5.87 -14.93 25.22
CA SER A 21 6.54 -15.15 26.50
C SER A 21 7.40 -13.96 27.00
N SER A 22 7.62 -12.96 26.15
CA SER A 22 8.36 -11.72 26.46
C SER A 22 7.44 -10.53 26.71
N GLY A 23 6.10 -10.72 26.75
CA GLY A 23 5.13 -9.65 27.03
C GLY A 23 4.80 -8.75 25.83
N ASN A 24 5.26 -9.04 24.64
CA ASN A 24 4.97 -8.26 23.45
C ASN A 24 3.65 -8.71 22.80
N MET A 25 2.81 -7.74 22.47
CA MET A 25 1.53 -7.95 21.84
C MET A 25 1.69 -8.06 20.32
N PHE A 26 1.18 -9.14 19.72
CA PHE A 26 1.15 -9.33 18.29
C PHE A 26 -0.29 -9.53 17.82
N SER A 27 -0.62 -9.03 16.64
CA SER A 27 -1.91 -9.23 15.99
C SER A 27 -1.75 -10.32 14.92
N LEU A 28 -2.45 -11.43 15.10
CA LEU A 28 -2.59 -12.48 14.08
C LEU A 28 -3.86 -12.17 13.29
N CYS A 29 -3.72 -11.81 12.02
CA CYS A 29 -4.85 -11.73 11.11
C CYS A 29 -5.02 -13.10 10.45
N SER A 30 -6.00 -13.87 10.88
CA SER A 30 -6.38 -15.13 10.26
C SER A 30 -7.61 -14.87 9.41
N ALA A 31 -7.42 -14.73 8.10
CA ALA A 31 -8.52 -14.81 7.17
C ALA A 31 -8.79 -16.28 6.84
N ASN A 32 -10.01 -16.76 7.05
CA ASN A 32 -10.48 -18.10 6.70
C ASN A 32 -10.67 -18.27 5.18
N TYR A 33 -9.71 -17.82 4.39
CA TYR A 33 -9.65 -18.05 2.95
C TYR A 33 -8.24 -18.52 2.62
N GLY A 34 -8.02 -19.82 2.69
CA GLY A 34 -6.93 -20.60 2.07
C GLY A 34 -5.58 -19.90 1.83
N ILE A 35 -5.08 -19.10 2.77
CA ILE A 35 -3.82 -18.37 2.60
C ILE A 35 -2.71 -19.15 3.28
N GLU A 36 -1.89 -19.85 2.49
CA GLU A 36 -0.66 -20.51 2.94
C GLU A 36 0.49 -19.53 3.26
N LYS A 37 0.23 -18.24 3.39
CA LYS A 37 1.27 -17.24 3.75
C LYS A 37 0.85 -16.45 4.97
N LEU A 38 1.34 -16.90 6.12
CA LEU A 38 1.27 -16.14 7.36
C LEU A 38 2.37 -15.09 7.35
N ILE A 39 2.03 -13.82 7.15
CA ILE A 39 2.92 -12.71 7.43
C ILE A 39 2.83 -12.42 8.93
N VAL A 40 3.82 -12.88 9.70
CA VAL A 40 3.92 -12.54 11.12
C VAL A 40 4.53 -11.15 11.23
N MET A 41 3.70 -10.18 11.60
CA MET A 41 4.12 -8.81 11.82
C MET A 41 4.42 -8.59 13.31
N GLU A 42 5.68 -8.42 13.67
CA GLU A 42 6.06 -7.97 15.01
C GLU A 42 6.03 -6.44 15.07
N LYS A 43 5.12 -5.90 15.89
CA LYS A 43 5.00 -4.46 16.11
C LYS A 43 6.02 -4.01 17.16
N GLN A 44 7.11 -3.43 16.73
CA GLN A 44 7.94 -2.59 17.58
C GLN A 44 7.56 -1.13 17.35
N GLY A 45 7.19 -0.42 18.40
CA GLY A 45 6.68 0.96 18.32
C GLY A 45 7.56 1.87 17.46
N GLY A 46 7.04 2.29 16.31
CA GLY A 46 7.70 3.22 15.40
C GLY A 46 9.01 2.77 14.79
N LYS A 47 9.38 1.49 14.89
CA LYS A 47 10.61 0.90 14.32
C LYS A 47 10.26 -0.12 13.24
N ASN A 48 11.19 -0.30 12.31
CA ASN A 48 11.10 -1.18 11.16
C ASN A 48 10.58 -2.59 11.51
N MET A 49 9.70 -3.11 10.69
CA MET A 49 9.16 -4.46 10.81
C MET A 49 9.90 -5.43 9.89
N GLU A 50 10.22 -6.60 10.42
CA GLU A 50 10.84 -7.69 9.69
C GLU A 50 9.81 -8.78 9.42
N SER A 51 9.57 -9.13 8.17
CA SER A 51 8.74 -10.27 7.81
C SER A 51 9.62 -11.53 7.63
N LYS A 52 9.19 -12.67 8.17
CA LYS A 52 9.83 -13.95 7.88
C LYS A 52 9.03 -14.67 6.80
N LYS A 53 9.66 -14.93 5.67
CA LYS A 53 9.20 -15.91 4.69
C LYS A 53 9.45 -17.34 5.20
N SER A 54 8.69 -18.31 4.69
CA SER A 54 8.87 -19.74 4.95
C SER A 54 10.31 -20.21 4.63
N GLU A 55 10.79 -21.21 5.33
CA GLU A 55 12.18 -21.67 5.49
C GLU A 55 13.05 -21.97 4.25
N SER A 56 12.64 -21.60 3.03
CA SER A 56 13.46 -21.85 1.84
C SER A 56 14.21 -20.65 1.27
N ASP A 57 13.91 -19.41 1.73
CA ASP A 57 14.66 -18.22 1.30
C ASP A 57 14.90 -17.30 2.51
N ASN A 58 16.14 -17.27 2.96
CA ASN A 58 16.60 -16.52 4.13
C ASN A 58 16.75 -15.00 3.83
N GLN A 59 15.98 -14.45 2.88
CA GLN A 59 16.02 -13.04 2.54
C GLN A 59 15.03 -12.28 3.43
N LYS A 60 15.57 -11.48 4.35
CA LYS A 60 14.83 -10.62 5.25
C LYS A 60 14.21 -9.49 4.45
N ILE A 61 12.89 -9.48 4.27
CA ILE A 61 12.17 -8.42 3.58
C ILE A 61 11.97 -7.27 4.57
N HIS A 62 12.43 -6.08 4.20
CA HIS A 62 12.27 -4.88 5.00
C HIS A 62 10.97 -4.17 4.61
N ILE A 63 10.01 -4.08 5.52
CA ILE A 63 8.72 -3.39 5.33
C ILE A 63 8.52 -2.43 6.50
N PHE A 64 8.08 -1.22 6.20
CA PHE A 64 7.73 -0.21 7.20
C PHE A 64 6.20 -0.04 7.28
N LEU A 65 5.64 -0.24 8.47
CA LEU A 65 4.24 0.06 8.75
C LEU A 65 4.17 1.13 9.85
N ALA A 66 3.76 2.33 9.47
CA ALA A 66 3.59 3.43 10.41
C ALA A 66 2.40 3.19 11.35
N PRO A 67 2.35 3.82 12.53
CA PRO A 67 1.19 3.81 13.40
C PRO A 67 -0.11 4.17 12.67
N GLY A 68 -1.15 3.36 12.86
CA GLY A 68 -2.45 3.54 12.21
C GLY A 68 -2.53 3.00 10.78
N ALA A 69 -1.43 2.54 10.17
CA ALA A 69 -1.49 1.85 8.89
C ALA A 69 -2.20 0.50 9.02
N HIS A 70 -3.02 0.16 8.04
CA HIS A 70 -3.74 -1.12 7.97
C HIS A 70 -3.46 -1.83 6.64
N VAL A 71 -2.99 -3.08 6.73
CA VAL A 71 -2.81 -3.96 5.57
C VAL A 71 -3.66 -5.21 5.82
N VAL A 72 -4.64 -5.47 4.96
CA VAL A 72 -5.67 -6.50 5.18
C VAL A 72 -5.96 -7.25 3.88
N GLY A 73 -6.20 -8.55 3.97
CA GLY A 73 -6.59 -9.40 2.84
C GLY A 73 -5.40 -9.90 2.02
N ASP A 74 -5.65 -10.15 0.73
CA ASP A 74 -4.62 -10.66 -0.19
C ASP A 74 -3.71 -9.53 -0.68
N VAL A 75 -2.66 -9.24 0.10
CA VAL A 75 -1.68 -8.18 -0.17
C VAL A 75 -0.28 -8.76 -0.19
N THR A 76 0.44 -8.52 -1.27
CA THR A 76 1.85 -8.86 -1.42
C THR A 76 2.68 -7.57 -1.47
N LEU A 77 3.67 -7.47 -0.58
CA LEU A 77 4.58 -6.33 -0.48
C LEU A 77 6.00 -6.78 -0.84
N GLY A 78 6.66 -6.01 -1.69
CA GLY A 78 8.07 -6.15 -2.04
C GLY A 78 9.01 -5.66 -0.95
N GLU A 79 10.31 -5.59 -1.27
CA GLU A 79 11.34 -5.09 -0.38
C GLU A 79 11.28 -3.56 -0.25
N ASN A 80 11.59 -3.03 0.94
CA ASN A 80 11.59 -1.60 1.25
C ASN A 80 10.26 -0.89 0.94
N VAL A 81 9.13 -1.57 1.12
CA VAL A 81 7.81 -0.95 0.97
C VAL A 81 7.43 -0.23 2.27
N GLY A 82 7.01 1.04 2.13
CA GLY A 82 6.54 1.86 3.24
C GLY A 82 5.05 2.12 3.18
N ILE A 83 4.30 1.71 4.23
CA ILE A 83 2.89 2.06 4.42
C ILE A 83 2.80 3.05 5.59
N TRP A 84 2.50 4.29 5.26
CA TRP A 84 2.63 5.43 6.17
C TRP A 84 1.38 5.63 7.04
N TYR A 85 1.37 6.68 7.85
CA TYR A 85 0.38 6.89 8.91
C TYR A 85 -1.06 6.86 8.40
N ASN A 86 -1.89 6.01 9.02
CA ASN A 86 -3.31 5.83 8.71
C ASN A 86 -3.62 5.41 7.27
N ALA A 87 -2.63 5.01 6.48
CA ALA A 87 -2.88 4.46 5.15
C ALA A 87 -3.56 3.09 5.26
N VAL A 88 -4.47 2.79 4.32
CA VAL A 88 -5.22 1.54 4.29
C VAL A 88 -4.95 0.82 2.97
N VAL A 89 -4.45 -0.41 3.05
CA VAL A 89 -4.25 -1.31 1.91
C VAL A 89 -5.14 -2.54 2.15
N ARG A 90 -6.26 -2.63 1.43
CA ARG A 90 -7.28 -3.64 1.68
C ARG A 90 -7.59 -4.46 0.42
N GLY A 91 -7.06 -5.69 0.39
CA GLY A 91 -7.24 -6.69 -0.67
C GLY A 91 -8.23 -7.77 -0.28
N ASP A 92 -9.45 -7.42 0.12
CA ASP A 92 -10.50 -8.36 0.55
C ASP A 92 -11.41 -8.82 -0.59
N THR A 93 -11.40 -8.14 -1.72
CA THR A 93 -12.18 -8.48 -2.92
C THR A 93 -11.31 -8.80 -4.14
N GLY A 94 -10.02 -8.56 -4.06
CA GLY A 94 -9.03 -8.87 -5.09
C GLY A 94 -7.62 -8.67 -4.56
N SER A 95 -6.61 -9.13 -5.31
CA SER A 95 -5.21 -9.09 -4.89
C SER A 95 -4.62 -7.69 -5.06
N ILE A 96 -3.74 -7.30 -4.14
CA ILE A 96 -2.94 -6.07 -4.22
C ILE A 96 -1.46 -6.46 -4.22
N PHE A 97 -0.72 -5.99 -5.21
CA PHE A 97 0.73 -6.15 -5.32
C PHE A 97 1.39 -4.78 -5.28
N ILE A 98 2.35 -4.61 -4.37
CA ILE A 98 3.16 -3.39 -4.26
C ILE A 98 4.62 -3.82 -4.34
N ASP A 99 5.29 -3.45 -5.44
CA ASP A 99 6.67 -3.82 -5.71
C ASP A 99 7.68 -2.99 -4.90
N ASP A 100 8.95 -3.38 -5.00
CA ASP A 100 10.07 -2.88 -4.21
C ASP A 100 10.21 -1.36 -4.22
N ASN A 101 10.69 -0.79 -3.12
CA ASN A 101 11.02 0.62 -2.93
C ASN A 101 9.83 1.58 -3.15
N SER A 102 8.61 1.08 -3.02
CA SER A 102 7.38 1.87 -3.19
C SER A 102 6.82 2.33 -1.85
N ASN A 103 6.06 3.41 -1.85
CA ASN A 103 5.46 3.96 -0.64
C ASN A 103 4.00 4.35 -0.84
N VAL A 104 3.20 4.11 0.20
CA VAL A 104 1.81 4.55 0.32
C VAL A 104 1.76 5.55 1.46
N GLN A 105 1.60 6.82 1.13
CA GLN A 105 1.71 7.92 2.08
C GLN A 105 0.46 8.09 2.94
N ASP A 106 0.54 8.99 3.91
CA ASP A 106 -0.45 9.14 4.97
C ASP A 106 -1.89 9.28 4.44
N ASN A 107 -2.81 8.60 5.11
CA ASN A 107 -4.25 8.59 4.83
C ASN A 107 -4.64 8.10 3.42
N SER A 108 -3.74 7.51 2.65
CA SER A 108 -4.06 6.98 1.33
C SER A 108 -4.78 5.65 1.45
N THR A 109 -5.66 5.36 0.48
CA THR A 109 -6.45 4.13 0.45
C THR A 109 -6.21 3.38 -0.84
N LEU A 110 -5.78 2.11 -0.72
CA LEU A 110 -5.71 1.16 -1.80
C LEU A 110 -6.79 0.10 -1.58
N HIS A 111 -7.70 -0.07 -2.55
CA HIS A 111 -8.77 -1.06 -2.45
C HIS A 111 -9.11 -1.65 -3.81
N THR A 112 -9.60 -2.87 -3.81
CA THR A 112 -9.98 -3.63 -5.00
C THR A 112 -11.49 -3.82 -5.07
N ASP A 113 -11.99 -4.10 -6.28
CA ASP A 113 -13.30 -4.64 -6.52
C ASP A 113 -13.20 -5.97 -7.30
N GLU A 114 -14.31 -6.64 -7.48
CA GLU A 114 -14.34 -7.92 -8.17
C GLU A 114 -13.83 -7.77 -9.61
N GLY A 115 -12.86 -8.60 -9.98
CA GLY A 115 -12.23 -8.61 -11.31
C GLY A 115 -11.16 -7.53 -11.55
N HIS A 116 -10.86 -6.70 -10.56
CA HIS A 116 -9.84 -5.66 -10.68
C HIS A 116 -8.84 -5.70 -9.52
N SER A 117 -7.68 -6.30 -9.76
CA SER A 117 -6.55 -6.25 -8.84
C SER A 117 -5.82 -4.90 -8.90
N ILE A 118 -5.05 -4.60 -7.87
CA ILE A 118 -4.09 -3.49 -7.90
C ILE A 118 -2.69 -4.03 -8.15
N HIS A 119 -1.98 -3.37 -9.07
CA HIS A 119 -0.57 -3.61 -9.28
C HIS A 119 0.20 -2.28 -9.23
N ILE A 120 1.02 -2.13 -8.22
CA ILE A 120 1.91 -0.96 -8.03
C ILE A 120 3.33 -1.43 -8.34
N GLY A 121 3.94 -0.83 -9.36
CA GLY A 121 5.31 -1.14 -9.79
C GLY A 121 6.37 -0.66 -8.82
N LYS A 122 7.65 -0.84 -9.20
CA LYS A 122 8.82 -0.50 -8.37
C LYS A 122 9.04 1.01 -8.28
N GLY A 123 9.41 1.48 -7.08
CA GLY A 123 9.74 2.89 -6.86
C GLY A 123 8.57 3.84 -7.10
N VAL A 124 7.35 3.38 -6.86
CA VAL A 124 6.14 4.19 -6.99
C VAL A 124 5.86 4.93 -5.67
N SER A 125 5.54 6.21 -5.78
CA SER A 125 5.09 7.02 -4.64
C SER A 125 3.60 7.32 -4.77
N ILE A 126 2.80 6.78 -3.84
CA ILE A 126 1.37 7.12 -3.71
C ILE A 126 1.24 8.26 -2.70
N GLY A 127 0.96 9.46 -3.20
CA GLY A 127 0.90 10.70 -2.41
C GLY A 127 -0.22 10.71 -1.37
N HIS A 128 -0.07 11.54 -0.35
CA HIS A 128 -1.00 11.66 0.77
C HIS A 128 -2.45 11.82 0.33
N ASN A 129 -3.38 11.17 1.03
CA ASN A 129 -4.83 11.20 0.77
C ASN A 129 -5.24 10.72 -0.64
N ALA A 130 -4.39 10.01 -1.37
CA ALA A 130 -4.76 9.44 -2.67
C ALA A 130 -5.67 8.22 -2.49
N VAL A 131 -6.54 8.00 -3.48
CA VAL A 131 -7.38 6.81 -3.59
C VAL A 131 -6.96 6.04 -4.83
N VAL A 132 -6.50 4.81 -4.66
CA VAL A 132 -6.09 3.92 -5.74
C VAL A 132 -6.99 2.69 -5.71
N HIS A 133 -7.83 2.54 -6.73
CA HIS A 133 -8.87 1.52 -6.73
C HIS A 133 -8.79 0.65 -7.98
N GLY A 134 -8.50 -0.66 -7.82
CA GLY A 134 -8.56 -1.66 -8.88
C GLY A 134 -7.79 -1.31 -10.16
N CYS A 135 -6.60 -0.74 -10.08
CA CYS A 135 -5.85 -0.22 -11.23
C CYS A 135 -4.39 -0.60 -11.23
N THR A 136 -3.69 -0.33 -12.33
CA THR A 136 -2.25 -0.57 -12.48
C THR A 136 -1.49 0.74 -12.53
N VAL A 137 -0.37 0.81 -11.79
CA VAL A 137 0.57 1.94 -11.81
C VAL A 137 1.97 1.40 -12.10
N GLY A 138 2.56 1.83 -13.19
CA GLY A 138 3.89 1.41 -13.63
C GLY A 138 5.02 1.99 -12.80
N ASP A 139 6.21 1.40 -12.96
CA ASP A 139 7.41 1.73 -12.20
C ASP A 139 7.73 3.22 -12.21
N ASN A 140 8.38 3.70 -11.13
CA ASN A 140 8.90 5.06 -11.03
C ASN A 140 7.86 6.15 -11.30
N THR A 141 6.60 5.91 -10.91
CA THR A 141 5.49 6.84 -11.09
C THR A 141 5.12 7.51 -9.78
N VAL A 142 4.82 8.80 -9.84
CA VAL A 142 4.28 9.56 -8.71
C VAL A 142 2.78 9.75 -8.93
N VAL A 143 2.00 9.25 -7.99
CA VAL A 143 0.57 9.50 -7.88
C VAL A 143 0.38 10.67 -6.91
N GLY A 144 0.00 11.83 -7.42
CA GLY A 144 -0.06 13.07 -6.66
C GLY A 144 -1.06 13.03 -5.50
N MET A 145 -0.83 13.89 -4.51
CA MET A 145 -1.67 14.01 -3.31
C MET A 145 -3.14 14.22 -3.65
N GLY A 146 -4.03 13.47 -2.97
CA GLY A 146 -5.48 13.59 -3.15
C GLY A 146 -6.01 13.16 -4.52
N SER A 147 -5.20 12.53 -5.37
CA SER A 147 -5.67 12.01 -6.66
C SER A 147 -6.50 10.76 -6.48
N ILE A 148 -7.35 10.46 -7.46
CA ILE A 148 -8.25 9.30 -7.48
C ILE A 148 -8.00 8.53 -8.77
N LEU A 149 -7.61 7.25 -8.64
CA LEU A 149 -7.46 6.32 -9.75
C LEU A 149 -8.55 5.25 -9.64
N LEU A 150 -9.35 5.09 -10.70
CA LEU A 150 -10.50 4.18 -10.69
C LEU A 150 -10.19 2.85 -11.38
N SER A 151 -11.03 1.84 -11.10
CA SER A 151 -10.88 0.46 -11.55
C SER A 151 -10.70 0.35 -13.06
N GLY A 152 -9.72 -0.47 -13.45
CA GLY A 152 -9.35 -0.69 -14.83
C GLY A 152 -8.51 0.42 -15.47
N ALA A 153 -8.14 1.47 -14.73
CA ALA A 153 -7.16 2.44 -15.21
C ALA A 153 -5.75 1.83 -15.28
N VAL A 154 -4.97 2.28 -16.24
CA VAL A 154 -3.57 1.89 -16.41
C VAL A 154 -2.72 3.15 -16.52
N VAL A 155 -1.84 3.34 -15.56
CA VAL A 155 -0.82 4.40 -15.59
C VAL A 155 0.52 3.75 -15.94
N GLY A 156 1.17 4.27 -16.97
CA GLY A 156 2.47 3.78 -17.42
C GLY A 156 3.61 4.08 -16.45
N LYS A 157 4.83 3.77 -16.88
CA LYS A 157 6.07 4.01 -16.14
C LYS A 157 6.52 5.45 -16.24
N ASN A 158 7.30 5.90 -15.24
CA ASN A 158 7.88 7.25 -15.21
C ASN A 158 6.82 8.35 -15.41
N CYS A 159 5.64 8.20 -14.82
CA CYS A 159 4.56 9.18 -14.94
C CYS A 159 4.48 10.08 -13.70
N ILE A 160 3.84 11.22 -13.88
CA ILE A 160 3.36 12.06 -12.78
C ILE A 160 1.86 12.27 -12.97
N ILE A 161 1.07 11.76 -12.03
CA ILE A 161 -0.33 12.11 -11.88
C ILE A 161 -0.40 13.30 -10.94
N GLY A 162 -0.90 14.42 -11.44
CA GLY A 162 -0.94 15.66 -10.66
C GLY A 162 -1.89 15.55 -9.45
N ALA A 163 -1.61 16.36 -8.43
CA ALA A 163 -2.44 16.38 -7.22
C ALA A 163 -3.91 16.66 -7.54
N GLY A 164 -4.84 15.95 -6.86
CA GLY A 164 -6.28 16.07 -7.05
C GLY A 164 -6.80 15.58 -8.41
N ALA A 165 -5.99 14.93 -9.22
CA ALA A 165 -6.43 14.42 -10.52
C ALA A 165 -7.39 13.24 -10.38
N LEU A 166 -8.36 13.13 -11.31
CA LEU A 166 -9.25 11.97 -11.44
C LEU A 166 -8.90 11.16 -12.69
N VAL A 167 -8.23 10.02 -12.51
CA VAL A 167 -7.98 9.04 -13.57
C VAL A 167 -9.18 8.09 -13.61
N THR A 168 -10.04 8.25 -14.61
CA THR A 168 -11.27 7.46 -14.74
C THR A 168 -10.97 6.02 -15.16
N GLY A 169 -11.91 5.12 -14.89
CA GLY A 169 -11.80 3.71 -15.26
C GLY A 169 -11.52 3.51 -16.76
N LYS A 170 -10.69 2.49 -17.06
CA LYS A 170 -10.22 2.16 -18.43
C LYS A 170 -9.35 3.24 -19.11
N MET A 171 -9.05 4.36 -18.45
CA MET A 171 -8.08 5.31 -18.97
C MET A 171 -6.68 4.72 -18.99
N VAL A 172 -5.95 4.94 -20.08
CA VAL A 172 -4.55 4.57 -20.22
C VAL A 172 -3.71 5.83 -20.31
N ILE A 173 -2.83 6.01 -19.32
CA ILE A 173 -1.81 7.08 -19.32
C ILE A 173 -0.51 6.45 -19.85
N PRO A 174 0.03 6.90 -20.99
CA PRO A 174 1.27 6.36 -21.57
C PRO A 174 2.47 6.60 -20.67
N ASP A 175 3.53 5.81 -20.84
CA ASP A 175 4.82 6.02 -20.19
C ASP A 175 5.34 7.46 -20.36
N ASN A 176 6.11 7.91 -19.38
CA ASN A 176 6.78 9.22 -19.36
C ASN A 176 5.83 10.41 -19.47
N SER A 177 4.59 10.28 -19.00
CA SER A 177 3.55 11.29 -19.15
C SER A 177 3.26 12.06 -17.87
N MET A 178 3.01 13.36 -18.02
CA MET A 178 2.34 14.15 -16.99
C MET A 178 0.84 14.21 -17.31
N ALA A 179 0.02 13.83 -16.33
CA ALA A 179 -1.45 13.88 -16.47
C ALA A 179 -2.06 14.54 -15.24
N PHE A 180 -2.99 15.47 -15.44
CA PHE A 180 -3.76 16.08 -14.34
C PHE A 180 -5.13 16.57 -14.79
N GLY A 181 -5.96 16.96 -13.83
CA GLY A 181 -7.32 17.47 -14.03
C GLY A 181 -8.39 16.48 -13.59
N ASN A 182 -9.64 16.92 -13.68
CA ASN A 182 -10.83 16.14 -13.35
C ASN A 182 -11.87 16.27 -14.48
N PRO A 183 -11.96 15.27 -15.39
CA PRO A 183 -11.11 14.09 -15.51
C PRO A 183 -9.67 14.42 -15.94
N ALA A 184 -8.73 13.56 -15.59
CA ALA A 184 -7.33 13.72 -15.95
C ALA A 184 -7.12 13.68 -17.47
N LYS A 185 -6.11 14.45 -17.94
CA LYS A 185 -5.66 14.44 -19.33
C LYS A 185 -4.15 14.44 -19.35
N VAL A 186 -3.56 13.69 -20.28
CA VAL A 186 -2.14 13.82 -20.56
C VAL A 186 -1.88 15.20 -21.14
N VAL A 187 -0.98 15.95 -20.53
CA VAL A 187 -0.70 17.34 -20.91
C VAL A 187 0.65 17.49 -21.60
N ARG A 188 1.62 16.64 -21.28
CA ARG A 188 2.94 16.59 -21.90
C ARG A 188 3.73 15.34 -21.51
N GLN A 189 4.85 15.13 -22.16
CA GLN A 189 5.86 14.19 -21.70
C GLN A 189 6.68 14.80 -20.54
N LEU A 190 7.23 13.93 -19.68
CA LEU A 190 8.18 14.33 -18.65
C LEU A 190 9.56 14.59 -19.27
N THR A 191 10.31 15.47 -18.63
CA THR A 191 11.75 15.61 -18.90
C THR A 191 12.54 14.49 -18.21
N ALA A 192 13.79 14.27 -18.61
CA ALA A 192 14.67 13.31 -17.96
C ALA A 192 14.93 13.67 -16.47
N GLU A 193 14.96 14.96 -16.16
CA GLU A 193 15.12 15.48 -14.80
C GLU A 193 13.91 15.10 -13.93
N GLU A 194 12.68 15.32 -14.41
CA GLU A 194 11.45 14.95 -13.69
C GLU A 194 11.33 13.44 -13.47
N VAL A 195 11.80 12.63 -14.42
CA VAL A 195 11.86 11.16 -14.26
C VAL A 195 12.85 10.79 -13.16
N GLU A 196 13.98 11.50 -13.04
CA GLU A 196 14.96 11.28 -11.97
C GLU A 196 14.43 11.78 -10.62
N ASP A 197 13.70 12.90 -10.60
CA ASP A 197 13.05 13.41 -9.39
C ASP A 197 12.05 12.41 -8.81
N ASN A 198 11.33 11.66 -9.67
CA ASN A 198 10.46 10.57 -9.21
C ASN A 198 11.26 9.50 -8.45
N ARG A 199 12.46 9.12 -8.94
CA ARG A 199 13.33 8.14 -8.26
C ARG A 199 13.83 8.67 -6.92
N HIS A 200 14.26 9.93 -6.89
CA HIS A 200 14.69 10.58 -5.65
C HIS A 200 13.56 10.65 -4.63
N ASN A 201 12.33 10.90 -5.08
CA ASN A 201 11.16 10.92 -4.20
C ASN A 201 10.95 9.53 -3.55
N ALA A 202 10.94 8.45 -4.33
CA ALA A 202 10.78 7.11 -3.80
C ALA A 202 11.93 6.73 -2.85
N GLN A 203 13.18 7.02 -3.24
CA GLN A 203 14.35 6.77 -2.42
C GLN A 203 14.32 7.54 -1.09
N HIS A 204 13.85 8.79 -1.11
CA HIS A 204 13.68 9.58 0.12
C HIS A 204 12.78 8.87 1.15
N TYR A 205 11.69 8.24 0.71
CA TYR A 205 10.82 7.47 1.59
C TYR A 205 11.47 6.18 2.10
N VAL A 206 12.29 5.51 1.28
CA VAL A 206 13.12 4.39 1.74
C VAL A 206 14.12 4.84 2.82
N ASP A 207 14.76 5.99 2.63
CA ASP A 207 15.71 6.54 3.61
C ASP A 207 15.02 6.95 4.92
N LEU A 208 13.79 7.45 4.85
CA LEU A 208 12.99 7.82 6.03
C LEU A 208 12.62 6.61 6.90
N MET A 209 12.36 5.45 6.29
CA MET A 209 12.05 4.22 7.02
C MET A 209 13.22 3.72 7.88
N ASN A 210 14.45 4.15 7.56
CA ASN A 210 15.68 3.71 8.20
C ASN A 210 16.18 4.67 9.30
N LYS A 211 15.44 5.74 9.59
CA LYS A 211 15.76 6.72 10.64
C LYS A 211 15.05 6.39 11.94
#